data_b8bf43a723c20f24c9459579fbac4a17
#
_entry.id   b8bf43a723c20f24c9459579fbac4a17
#
_cell.length_a   1.000
_cell.length_b   1.000
_cell.length_c   1.000
_cell.angle_alpha   90.00
_cell.angle_beta   90.00
_cell.angle_gamma   90.00
#
_symmetry.space_group_name_H-M   'P 1'
#
loop_
_entity.id
_entity.type
_entity.pdbx_description
1 polymer ?
#
loop_
_entity_poly.entity_id
_entity_poly.type
_entity_poly.pdbx_seq_one_letter_code
_entity_poly.pdbx_strand_id
1 'polypeptide(L)'
;MDNGVRGAGPVRRGPGRPRLETPSAAYLARRDEIVEVAAEVFRRRGYDAGSLDDVAAELELRRASLYHYVRSKAQLLYMIFDRAITTSLERLEEVRRIEDPRERLAALIRHQVRTVTEEPTMLAVFFDNRPRLDETYEVEIRAKERRYVGIYAEAVEAACKAGAVPELDARYAAQALLGMTSWTYKWFDPVRDDADDLSDTLIKLVLKR
;
A
#
# COMPACT_ATOMS: atom_id res chain seq x y z
N MET A 1 63.77 19.76 -44.31
CA MET A 1 63.08 20.51 -43.23
C MET A 1 61.82 19.76 -42.94
N ASP A 2 61.90 18.99 -41.89
CA ASP A 2 60.88 17.99 -41.44
C ASP A 2 59.91 18.68 -40.49
N ASN A 3 58.64 18.61 -40.80
CA ASN A 3 57.59 19.19 -39.94
C ASN A 3 56.67 18.07 -39.44
N GLY A 4 57.09 17.49 -38.31
CA GLY A 4 56.34 16.42 -37.62
C GLY A 4 55.00 16.90 -37.07
N VAL A 5 53.93 16.39 -37.61
CA VAL A 5 52.57 16.50 -37.08
C VAL A 5 52.41 15.50 -35.91
N ARG A 6 52.30 16.02 -34.68
CA ARG A 6 51.97 15.19 -33.48
C ARG A 6 50.49 14.87 -33.50
N GLY A 7 50.18 13.58 -33.70
CA GLY A 7 48.84 13.04 -33.57
C GLY A 7 48.38 13.07 -32.11
N ALA A 8 47.21 13.67 -31.85
CA ALA A 8 46.52 13.58 -30.57
C ALA A 8 45.94 12.17 -30.41
N GLY A 9 46.41 11.45 -29.40
CA GLY A 9 45.91 10.14 -29.07
C GLY A 9 44.43 10.17 -28.57
N PRO A 10 43.69 9.07 -28.72
CA PRO A 10 42.27 9.00 -28.31
C PRO A 10 42.13 9.09 -26.80
N VAL A 11 41.30 10.05 -26.36
CA VAL A 11 40.87 10.18 -24.96
C VAL A 11 40.12 8.88 -24.54
N ARG A 12 40.75 8.07 -23.70
CA ARG A 12 40.10 6.91 -23.06
C ARG A 12 39.00 7.43 -22.15
N ARG A 13 37.73 7.25 -22.55
CA ARG A 13 36.59 7.36 -21.65
C ARG A 13 36.73 6.26 -20.60
N GLY A 14 36.89 6.65 -19.33
CA GLY A 14 36.90 5.72 -18.21
C GLY A 14 35.61 4.89 -18.13
N PRO A 15 35.65 3.71 -17.50
CA PRO A 15 34.48 2.87 -17.36
C PRO A 15 33.38 3.66 -16.65
N GLY A 16 32.21 3.72 -17.30
CA GLY A 16 31.02 4.33 -16.71
C GLY A 16 30.73 3.69 -15.36
N ARG A 17 30.28 4.51 -14.40
CA ARG A 17 29.93 4.07 -13.04
C ARG A 17 28.99 2.85 -13.14
N PRO A 18 29.28 1.72 -12.43
CA PRO A 18 28.44 0.55 -12.47
C PRO A 18 27.00 0.94 -12.13
N ARG A 19 26.05 0.50 -12.95
CA ARG A 19 24.62 0.66 -12.66
C ARG A 19 24.35 -0.22 -11.46
N LEU A 20 24.11 0.37 -10.29
CA LEU A 20 23.72 -0.36 -9.09
C LEU A 20 22.46 -1.18 -9.42
N GLU A 21 22.54 -2.49 -9.33
CA GLU A 21 21.43 -3.41 -9.57
C GLU A 21 20.30 -3.21 -8.55
N THR A 22 20.62 -2.60 -7.40
CA THR A 22 19.66 -2.31 -6.33
C THR A 22 19.53 -0.79 -6.15
N PRO A 23 18.29 -0.25 -6.08
CA PRO A 23 18.06 1.16 -5.81
C PRO A 23 18.69 1.57 -4.47
N SER A 24 19.27 2.78 -4.40
CA SER A 24 19.84 3.30 -3.16
C SER A 24 18.72 3.57 -2.11
N ALA A 25 19.08 3.53 -0.82
CA ALA A 25 18.13 3.87 0.26
C ALA A 25 17.53 5.27 0.08
N ALA A 26 18.32 6.25 -0.37
CA ALA A 26 17.86 7.60 -0.68
C ALA A 26 16.85 7.62 -1.84
N TYR A 27 17.03 6.79 -2.86
CA TYR A 27 16.07 6.66 -3.96
C TYR A 27 14.74 6.07 -3.46
N LEU A 28 14.78 5.03 -2.63
CA LEU A 28 13.59 4.40 -2.07
C LEU A 28 12.82 5.37 -1.15
N ALA A 29 13.52 6.06 -0.23
CA ALA A 29 12.91 7.04 0.64
C ALA A 29 12.22 8.17 -0.14
N ARG A 30 12.87 8.69 -1.21
CA ARG A 30 12.27 9.72 -2.06
C ARG A 30 11.06 9.21 -2.84
N ARG A 31 11.11 7.95 -3.29
CA ARG A 31 9.97 7.30 -3.95
C ARG A 31 8.77 7.18 -3.01
N ASP A 32 9.02 6.82 -1.75
CA ASP A 32 7.97 6.72 -0.73
C ASP A 32 7.33 8.07 -0.44
N GLU A 33 8.12 9.11 -0.29
CA GLU A 33 7.64 10.50 -0.14
C GLU A 33 6.78 10.94 -1.33
N ILE A 34 7.18 10.59 -2.57
CA ILE A 34 6.39 10.88 -3.77
C ILE A 34 5.03 10.18 -3.71
N VAL A 35 4.97 8.94 -3.24
CA VAL A 35 3.72 8.17 -3.11
C VAL A 35 2.80 8.80 -2.07
N GLU A 36 3.32 9.24 -0.93
CA GLU A 36 2.54 9.92 0.12
C GLU A 36 1.93 11.22 -0.37
N VAL A 37 2.75 12.09 -0.95
CA VAL A 37 2.28 13.38 -1.48
C VAL A 37 1.28 13.17 -2.63
N ALA A 38 1.50 12.17 -3.48
CA ALA A 38 0.57 11.85 -4.54
C ALA A 38 -0.78 11.36 -4.02
N ALA A 39 -0.80 10.55 -2.96
CA ALA A 39 -2.05 10.13 -2.32
C ALA A 39 -2.82 11.35 -1.80
N GLU A 40 -2.15 12.30 -1.17
CA GLU A 40 -2.79 13.52 -0.66
C GLU A 40 -3.31 14.41 -1.80
N VAL A 41 -2.56 14.59 -2.89
CA VAL A 41 -3.02 15.33 -4.07
C VAL A 41 -4.25 14.68 -4.68
N PHE A 42 -4.26 13.35 -4.84
CA PHE A 42 -5.40 12.64 -5.43
C PHE A 42 -6.61 12.61 -4.48
N ARG A 43 -6.41 12.56 -3.18
CA ARG A 43 -7.50 12.70 -2.20
C ARG A 43 -8.18 14.07 -2.27
N ARG A 44 -7.38 15.16 -2.29
CA ARG A 44 -7.90 16.55 -2.28
C ARG A 44 -8.54 16.95 -3.59
N ARG A 45 -7.94 16.62 -4.72
CA ARG A 45 -8.36 17.05 -6.06
C ARG A 45 -9.20 16.03 -6.82
N GLY A 46 -9.23 14.79 -6.34
CA GLY A 46 -9.70 13.64 -7.09
C GLY A 46 -8.65 13.15 -8.09
N TYR A 47 -8.71 11.87 -8.42
CA TYR A 47 -7.75 11.27 -9.35
C TYR A 47 -7.80 11.95 -10.73
N ASP A 48 -8.99 12.24 -11.29
CA ASP A 48 -9.09 12.77 -12.66
C ASP A 48 -8.47 14.16 -12.79
N ALA A 49 -8.74 15.06 -11.85
CA ALA A 49 -8.25 16.44 -11.88
C ALA A 49 -6.80 16.60 -11.40
N GLY A 50 -6.33 15.73 -10.49
CA GLY A 50 -4.94 15.76 -10.03
C GLY A 50 -3.95 15.38 -11.13
N SER A 51 -2.76 15.95 -11.13
CA SER A 51 -1.72 15.75 -12.15
C SER A 51 -0.36 15.48 -11.54
N LEU A 52 0.58 14.96 -12.37
CA LEU A 52 1.98 14.82 -11.96
C LEU A 52 2.65 16.18 -11.68
N ASP A 53 2.16 17.24 -12.34
CA ASP A 53 2.67 18.59 -12.10
C ASP A 53 2.25 19.10 -10.72
N ASP A 54 1.03 18.77 -10.26
CA ASP A 54 0.59 19.09 -8.90
C ASP A 54 1.43 18.37 -7.85
N VAL A 55 1.75 17.11 -8.07
CA VAL A 55 2.63 16.34 -7.17
C VAL A 55 4.05 16.90 -7.15
N ALA A 56 4.59 17.27 -8.32
CA ALA A 56 5.91 17.88 -8.42
C ALA A 56 5.96 19.23 -7.68
N ALA A 57 4.90 20.03 -7.80
CA ALA A 57 4.80 21.35 -7.13
C ALA A 57 4.75 21.19 -5.60
N GLU A 58 3.95 20.26 -5.05
CA GLU A 58 3.89 19.99 -3.60
C GLU A 58 5.24 19.50 -3.03
N LEU A 59 6.03 18.79 -3.85
CA LEU A 59 7.36 18.29 -3.48
C LEU A 59 8.50 19.29 -3.75
N GLU A 60 8.18 20.49 -4.26
CA GLU A 60 9.16 21.48 -4.74
C GLU A 60 10.15 20.89 -5.76
N LEU A 61 9.68 19.90 -6.55
CA LEU A 61 10.48 19.26 -7.59
C LEU A 61 10.23 19.88 -8.96
N ARG A 62 11.28 19.89 -9.79
CA ARG A 62 11.07 20.06 -11.22
C ARG A 62 10.38 18.83 -11.80
N ARG A 63 9.46 19.04 -12.73
CA ARG A 63 8.75 17.95 -13.43
C ARG A 63 9.71 16.86 -13.95
N ALA A 64 10.83 17.25 -14.56
CA ALA A 64 11.84 16.31 -15.05
C ALA A 64 12.40 15.41 -13.93
N SER A 65 12.56 15.93 -12.71
CA SER A 65 13.03 15.15 -11.56
C SER A 65 12.02 14.11 -11.11
N LEU A 66 10.71 14.43 -11.15
CA LEU A 66 9.65 13.48 -10.81
C LEU A 66 9.64 12.29 -11.80
N TYR A 67 9.88 12.55 -13.09
CA TYR A 67 9.90 11.49 -14.12
C TYR A 67 11.07 10.49 -13.97
N HIS A 68 12.06 10.74 -13.11
CA HIS A 68 13.04 9.73 -12.74
C HIS A 68 12.46 8.64 -11.83
N TYR A 69 11.36 8.91 -11.13
CA TYR A 69 10.71 8.00 -10.18
C TYR A 69 9.42 7.40 -10.73
N VAL A 70 8.67 8.14 -11.54
CA VAL A 70 7.36 7.75 -12.03
C VAL A 70 7.18 8.13 -13.50
N ARG A 71 6.65 7.21 -14.32
CA ARG A 71 6.50 7.40 -15.77
C ARG A 71 5.14 7.96 -16.17
N SER A 72 4.12 7.72 -15.35
CA SER A 72 2.74 8.12 -15.65
C SER A 72 1.92 8.27 -14.38
N LYS A 73 0.79 8.97 -14.49
CA LYS A 73 -0.20 9.09 -13.41
C LYS A 73 -0.80 7.72 -13.04
N ALA A 74 -1.03 6.84 -14.02
CA ALA A 74 -1.49 5.48 -13.78
C ALA A 74 -0.46 4.67 -12.98
N GLN A 75 0.84 4.79 -13.29
CA GLN A 75 1.89 4.16 -12.50
C GLN A 75 1.92 4.70 -11.07
N LEU A 76 1.71 5.99 -10.88
CA LEU A 76 1.67 6.59 -9.55
C LEU A 76 0.48 6.08 -8.73
N LEU A 77 -0.69 5.94 -9.34
CA LEU A 77 -1.85 5.30 -8.70
C LEU A 77 -1.55 3.85 -8.30
N TYR A 78 -0.94 3.08 -9.21
CA TYR A 78 -0.47 1.73 -8.89
C TYR A 78 0.49 1.71 -7.70
N MET A 79 1.46 2.63 -7.64
CA MET A 79 2.42 2.69 -6.53
C MET A 79 1.74 2.98 -5.19
N ILE A 80 0.69 3.81 -5.17
CA ILE A 80 -0.14 4.07 -3.98
C ILE A 80 -0.84 2.77 -3.56
N PHE A 81 -1.46 2.06 -4.48
CA PHE A 81 -2.16 0.80 -4.19
C PHE A 81 -1.20 -0.29 -3.75
N ASP A 82 -0.09 -0.42 -4.44
CA ASP A 82 0.95 -1.41 -4.15
C ASP A 82 1.52 -1.20 -2.74
N ARG A 83 1.84 0.04 -2.38
CA ARG A 83 2.32 0.38 -1.04
C ARG A 83 1.28 0.04 0.03
N ALA A 84 0.03 0.48 -0.13
CA ALA A 84 -1.03 0.24 0.84
C ALA A 84 -1.18 -1.25 1.16
N ILE A 85 -1.30 -2.09 0.12
CA ILE A 85 -1.53 -3.52 0.33
C ILE A 85 -0.27 -4.28 0.76
N THR A 86 0.92 -3.87 0.28
CA THR A 86 2.19 -4.51 0.66
C THR A 86 2.51 -4.26 2.12
N THR A 87 2.43 -3.01 2.58
CA THR A 87 2.63 -2.65 3.99
C THR A 87 1.66 -3.41 4.90
N SER A 88 0.38 -3.51 4.49
CA SER A 88 -0.60 -4.28 5.26
C SER A 88 -0.27 -5.78 5.30
N LEU A 89 0.18 -6.38 4.18
CA LEU A 89 0.59 -7.78 4.14
C LEU A 89 1.82 -8.06 5.01
N GLU A 90 2.80 -7.17 5.02
CA GLU A 90 4.01 -7.30 5.86
C GLU A 90 3.66 -7.30 7.35
N ARG A 91 2.79 -6.37 7.78
CA ARG A 91 2.30 -6.31 9.16
C ARG A 91 1.53 -7.58 9.57
N LEU A 92 0.85 -8.23 8.64
CA LEU A 92 0.11 -9.48 8.89
C LEU A 92 1.00 -10.69 9.17
N GLU A 93 2.27 -10.69 8.77
CA GLU A 93 3.16 -11.84 9.01
C GLU A 93 3.38 -12.09 10.52
N GLU A 94 3.39 -11.07 11.37
CA GLU A 94 3.46 -11.22 12.81
C GLU A 94 2.15 -11.77 13.39
N VAL A 95 1.02 -11.27 12.92
CA VAL A 95 -0.30 -11.72 13.36
C VAL A 95 -0.53 -13.20 13.02
N ARG A 96 -0.04 -13.67 11.87
CA ARG A 96 -0.13 -15.09 11.47
C ARG A 96 0.59 -16.05 12.41
N ARG A 97 1.57 -15.58 13.19
CA ARG A 97 2.32 -16.40 14.17
C ARG A 97 1.56 -16.66 15.46
N ILE A 98 0.45 -15.95 15.70
CA ILE A 98 -0.39 -16.18 16.88
C ILE A 98 -1.02 -17.57 16.76
N GLU A 99 -0.75 -18.47 17.70
CA GLU A 99 -1.20 -19.86 17.66
C GLU A 99 -2.69 -19.99 17.98
N ASP A 100 -3.16 -19.27 19.00
CA ASP A 100 -4.57 -19.31 19.39
C ASP A 100 -5.48 -18.72 18.31
N PRO A 101 -6.42 -19.51 17.73
CA PRO A 101 -7.26 -19.04 16.62
C PRO A 101 -8.18 -17.86 16.99
N ARG A 102 -8.62 -17.79 18.25
CA ARG A 102 -9.46 -16.70 18.75
C ARG A 102 -8.67 -15.40 18.82
N GLU A 103 -7.49 -15.47 19.41
CA GLU A 103 -6.59 -14.32 19.52
C GLU A 103 -6.10 -13.86 18.15
N ARG A 104 -5.78 -14.80 17.26
CA ARG A 104 -5.38 -14.48 15.88
C ARG A 104 -6.46 -13.70 15.14
N LEU A 105 -7.71 -14.15 15.21
CA LEU A 105 -8.82 -13.45 14.56
C LEU A 105 -9.07 -12.07 15.18
N ALA A 106 -8.97 -11.93 16.51
CA ALA A 106 -9.05 -10.65 17.19
C ALA A 106 -7.91 -9.70 16.74
N ALA A 107 -6.67 -10.21 16.65
CA ALA A 107 -5.52 -9.44 16.20
C ALA A 107 -5.66 -8.98 14.74
N LEU A 108 -6.25 -9.81 13.86
CA LEU A 108 -6.56 -9.41 12.47
C LEU A 108 -7.58 -8.28 12.42
N ILE A 109 -8.61 -8.32 13.26
CA ILE A 109 -9.60 -7.22 13.33
C ILE A 109 -8.92 -5.93 13.79
N ARG A 110 -8.10 -5.97 14.85
CA ARG A 110 -7.33 -4.81 15.32
C ARG A 110 -6.38 -4.29 14.25
N HIS A 111 -5.66 -5.18 13.57
CA HIS A 111 -4.78 -4.81 12.46
C HIS A 111 -5.54 -4.04 11.38
N GLN A 112 -6.70 -4.55 10.95
CA GLN A 112 -7.48 -3.89 9.90
C GLN A 112 -8.01 -2.52 10.34
N VAL A 113 -8.53 -2.40 11.55
CA VAL A 113 -8.98 -1.12 12.09
C VAL A 113 -7.83 -0.11 12.12
N ARG A 114 -6.68 -0.48 12.67
CA ARG A 114 -5.49 0.39 12.71
C ARG A 114 -5.02 0.79 11.31
N THR A 115 -4.97 -0.15 10.37
CA THR A 115 -4.61 0.15 8.98
C THR A 115 -5.50 1.23 8.40
N VAL A 116 -6.81 1.16 8.65
CA VAL A 116 -7.79 2.14 8.13
C VAL A 116 -7.71 3.49 8.84
N THR A 117 -7.45 3.48 10.15
CA THR A 117 -7.45 4.70 10.96
C THR A 117 -6.12 5.45 10.94
N GLU A 118 -4.99 4.75 10.75
CA GLU A 118 -3.64 5.34 10.67
C GLU A 118 -3.32 5.92 9.29
N GLU A 119 -3.82 5.30 8.21
CA GLU A 119 -3.53 5.72 6.83
C GLU A 119 -4.81 6.04 6.02
N PRO A 120 -5.73 6.87 6.52
CA PRO A 120 -7.04 7.09 5.91
C PRO A 120 -6.95 7.68 4.50
N THR A 121 -5.96 8.55 4.25
CA THR A 121 -5.74 9.18 2.94
C THR A 121 -5.41 8.14 1.86
N MET A 122 -4.47 7.24 2.14
CA MET A 122 -4.03 6.22 1.19
C MET A 122 -5.14 5.22 0.89
N LEU A 123 -5.88 4.80 1.91
CA LEU A 123 -7.00 3.87 1.76
C LEU A 123 -8.21 4.50 1.08
N ALA A 124 -8.50 5.78 1.32
CA ALA A 124 -9.53 6.50 0.55
C ALA A 124 -9.18 6.51 -0.94
N VAL A 125 -7.92 6.81 -1.31
CA VAL A 125 -7.48 6.75 -2.70
C VAL A 125 -7.60 5.33 -3.27
N PHE A 126 -7.22 4.32 -2.50
CA PHE A 126 -7.33 2.91 -2.88
C PHE A 126 -8.78 2.50 -3.18
N PHE A 127 -9.71 2.75 -2.26
CA PHE A 127 -11.10 2.33 -2.43
C PHE A 127 -11.87 3.18 -3.45
N ASP A 128 -11.69 4.49 -3.43
CA ASP A 128 -12.46 5.41 -4.29
C ASP A 128 -11.97 5.38 -5.76
N ASN A 129 -10.72 4.98 -6.03
CA ASN A 129 -10.16 4.96 -7.37
C ASN A 129 -9.86 3.56 -7.91
N ARG A 130 -10.30 2.50 -7.24
CA ARG A 130 -10.08 1.11 -7.68
C ARG A 130 -10.47 0.86 -9.15
N PRO A 131 -11.61 1.34 -9.66
CA PRO A 131 -12.00 1.15 -11.06
C PRO A 131 -11.11 1.88 -12.08
N ARG A 132 -10.20 2.75 -11.64
CA ARG A 132 -9.30 3.56 -12.50
C ARG A 132 -7.90 2.98 -12.63
N LEU A 133 -7.64 1.86 -11.97
CA LEU A 133 -6.36 1.17 -12.08
C LEU A 133 -6.24 0.58 -13.49
N ASP A 134 -5.08 0.84 -14.13
CA ASP A 134 -4.76 0.28 -15.44
C ASP A 134 -4.69 -1.25 -15.39
N GLU A 135 -5.20 -1.93 -16.42
CA GLU A 135 -5.23 -3.40 -16.48
C GLU A 135 -3.85 -4.03 -16.31
N THR A 136 -2.80 -3.36 -16.77
CA THR A 136 -1.42 -3.82 -16.63
C THR A 136 -1.03 -4.02 -15.15
N TYR A 137 -1.53 -3.14 -14.26
CA TYR A 137 -1.26 -3.18 -12.83
C TYR A 137 -2.31 -3.97 -12.03
N GLU A 138 -3.50 -4.11 -12.60
CA GLU A 138 -4.64 -4.73 -11.92
C GLU A 138 -4.37 -6.18 -11.54
N VAL A 139 -3.69 -6.94 -12.40
CA VAL A 139 -3.37 -8.36 -12.16
C VAL A 139 -2.54 -8.53 -10.89
N GLU A 140 -1.52 -7.68 -10.71
CA GLU A 140 -0.63 -7.73 -9.54
C GLU A 140 -1.37 -7.32 -8.26
N ILE A 141 -2.11 -6.22 -8.28
CA ILE A 141 -2.89 -5.75 -7.13
C ILE A 141 -3.94 -6.78 -6.75
N ARG A 142 -4.67 -7.36 -7.71
CA ARG A 142 -5.63 -8.45 -7.44
C ARG A 142 -4.98 -9.69 -6.82
N ALA A 143 -3.75 -10.02 -7.19
CA ALA A 143 -3.04 -11.13 -6.58
C ALA A 143 -2.74 -10.86 -5.09
N LYS A 144 -2.32 -9.65 -4.76
CA LYS A 144 -2.09 -9.21 -3.37
C LYS A 144 -3.40 -9.14 -2.58
N GLU A 145 -4.48 -8.61 -3.17
CA GLU A 145 -5.82 -8.61 -2.56
C GLU A 145 -6.30 -10.02 -2.23
N ARG A 146 -6.16 -10.96 -3.17
CA ARG A 146 -6.52 -12.37 -2.92
C ARG A 146 -5.73 -12.98 -1.77
N ARG A 147 -4.41 -12.70 -1.70
CA ARG A 147 -3.56 -13.15 -0.59
C ARG A 147 -4.05 -12.57 0.74
N TYR A 148 -4.36 -11.26 0.74
CA TYR A 148 -4.86 -10.55 1.92
C TYR A 148 -6.16 -11.17 2.43
N VAL A 149 -7.16 -11.32 1.56
CA VAL A 149 -8.45 -11.99 1.88
C VAL A 149 -8.23 -13.43 2.34
N GLY A 150 -7.30 -14.17 1.71
CA GLY A 150 -6.95 -15.54 2.08
C GLY A 150 -6.49 -15.68 3.53
N ILE A 151 -5.66 -14.75 4.02
CA ILE A 151 -5.20 -14.74 5.42
C ILE A 151 -6.38 -14.62 6.39
N TYR A 152 -7.36 -13.77 6.09
CA TYR A 152 -8.57 -13.63 6.90
C TYR A 152 -9.45 -14.88 6.83
N ALA A 153 -9.58 -15.48 5.65
CA ALA A 153 -10.38 -16.72 5.50
C ALA A 153 -9.76 -17.88 6.27
N GLU A 154 -8.43 -18.07 6.22
CA GLU A 154 -7.70 -19.06 7.00
C GLU A 154 -7.92 -18.88 8.51
N ALA A 155 -7.88 -17.63 8.98
CA ALA A 155 -8.10 -17.33 10.40
C ALA A 155 -9.56 -17.58 10.84
N VAL A 156 -10.53 -17.23 10.00
CA VAL A 156 -11.96 -17.54 10.27
C VAL A 156 -12.19 -19.05 10.33
N GLU A 157 -11.62 -19.79 9.36
CA GLU A 157 -11.74 -21.27 9.34
C GLU A 157 -11.17 -21.90 10.63
N ALA A 158 -10.00 -21.43 11.06
CA ALA A 158 -9.38 -21.87 12.30
C ALA A 158 -10.24 -21.53 13.53
N ALA A 159 -10.81 -20.32 13.57
CA ALA A 159 -11.70 -19.87 14.65
C ALA A 159 -13.02 -20.65 14.69
N CYS A 160 -13.58 -21.04 13.52
CA CYS A 160 -14.73 -21.97 13.44
C CYS A 160 -14.39 -23.33 14.05
N LYS A 161 -13.26 -23.93 13.65
CA LYS A 161 -12.81 -25.24 14.18
C LYS A 161 -12.56 -25.23 15.69
N ALA A 162 -12.09 -24.09 16.20
CA ALA A 162 -11.88 -23.88 17.64
C ALA A 162 -13.18 -23.51 18.42
N GLY A 163 -14.32 -23.33 17.72
CA GLY A 163 -15.58 -22.92 18.34
C GLY A 163 -15.63 -21.45 18.77
N ALA A 164 -14.63 -20.64 18.40
CA ALA A 164 -14.54 -19.22 18.75
C ALA A 164 -15.57 -18.35 18.00
N VAL A 165 -16.02 -18.81 16.84
CA VAL A 165 -17.13 -18.23 16.06
C VAL A 165 -18.12 -19.34 15.67
N PRO A 166 -19.34 -19.02 15.20
CA PRO A 166 -20.23 -20.00 14.60
C PRO A 166 -19.60 -20.69 13.39
N GLU A 167 -20.13 -21.84 12.99
CA GLU A 167 -19.78 -22.44 11.70
C GLU A 167 -20.23 -21.50 10.55
N LEU A 168 -19.27 -21.06 9.74
CA LEU A 168 -19.45 -20.07 8.68
C LEU A 168 -18.68 -20.50 7.42
N ASP A 169 -19.15 -20.05 6.25
CA ASP A 169 -18.30 -20.03 5.07
C ASP A 169 -17.18 -19.00 5.28
N ALA A 170 -15.95 -19.52 5.42
CA ALA A 170 -14.80 -18.69 5.76
C ALA A 170 -14.51 -17.60 4.73
N ARG A 171 -14.79 -17.85 3.44
CA ARG A 171 -14.60 -16.88 2.37
C ARG A 171 -15.57 -15.70 2.48
N TYR A 172 -16.86 -16.00 2.72
CA TYR A 172 -17.86 -14.94 2.89
C TYR A 172 -17.66 -14.18 4.20
N ALA A 173 -17.31 -14.89 5.29
CA ALA A 173 -17.04 -14.26 6.57
C ALA A 173 -15.82 -13.32 6.50
N ALA A 174 -14.74 -13.72 5.82
CA ALA A 174 -13.58 -12.86 5.58
C ALA A 174 -13.95 -11.59 4.79
N GLN A 175 -14.74 -11.73 3.74
CA GLN A 175 -15.22 -10.58 2.95
C GLN A 175 -16.11 -9.65 3.77
N ALA A 176 -17.00 -10.20 4.60
CA ALA A 176 -17.85 -9.41 5.49
C ALA A 176 -17.04 -8.64 6.54
N LEU A 177 -16.05 -9.30 7.17
CA LEU A 177 -15.13 -8.67 8.13
C LEU A 177 -14.36 -7.52 7.48
N LEU A 178 -13.76 -7.75 6.32
CA LEU A 178 -13.03 -6.73 5.60
C LEU A 178 -13.94 -5.60 5.14
N GLY A 179 -15.15 -5.90 4.65
CA GLY A 179 -16.13 -4.89 4.27
C GLY A 179 -16.53 -3.99 5.44
N MET A 180 -16.84 -4.60 6.59
CA MET A 180 -17.24 -3.90 7.80
C MET A 180 -16.11 -2.99 8.33
N THR A 181 -14.90 -3.51 8.41
CA THR A 181 -13.74 -2.76 8.92
C THR A 181 -13.24 -1.73 7.94
N SER A 182 -13.22 -2.04 6.63
CA SER A 182 -12.75 -1.09 5.62
C SER A 182 -13.67 0.13 5.49
N TRP A 183 -14.99 -0.03 5.66
CA TRP A 183 -15.94 1.09 5.59
C TRP A 183 -15.66 2.20 6.62
N THR A 184 -14.88 1.91 7.67
CA THR A 184 -14.46 2.84 8.72
C THR A 184 -13.82 4.10 8.15
N TYR A 185 -13.08 4.02 7.03
CA TYR A 185 -12.44 5.21 6.41
C TYR A 185 -13.41 6.32 6.00
N LYS A 186 -14.72 6.02 5.88
CA LYS A 186 -15.75 7.00 5.50
C LYS A 186 -16.25 7.85 6.68
N TRP A 187 -16.20 7.32 7.90
CA TRP A 187 -16.88 7.94 9.03
C TRP A 187 -16.04 8.10 10.30
N PHE A 188 -14.91 7.40 10.42
CA PHE A 188 -14.03 7.49 11.59
C PHE A 188 -13.39 8.89 11.67
N ASP A 189 -13.53 9.52 12.84
CA ASP A 189 -12.95 10.82 13.13
C ASP A 189 -11.97 10.68 14.32
N PRO A 190 -10.65 10.75 14.11
CA PRO A 190 -9.67 10.53 15.17
C PRO A 190 -9.71 11.53 16.32
N VAL A 191 -10.49 12.62 16.18
CA VAL A 191 -10.71 13.60 17.28
C VAL A 191 -11.81 13.11 18.23
N ARG A 192 -12.76 12.31 17.75
CA ARG A 192 -13.95 11.88 18.52
C ARG A 192 -13.95 10.39 18.80
N ASP A 193 -13.31 9.60 17.93
CA ASP A 193 -13.41 8.14 17.92
C ASP A 193 -12.07 7.53 18.35
N ASP A 194 -12.13 6.43 19.08
CA ASP A 194 -10.96 5.64 19.49
C ASP A 194 -10.88 4.34 18.69
N ALA A 195 -9.72 4.06 18.11
CA ALA A 195 -9.51 2.89 17.26
C ALA A 195 -9.48 1.57 18.07
N ASP A 196 -9.03 1.60 19.32
CA ASP A 196 -9.01 0.41 20.18
C ASP A 196 -10.42 0.10 20.67
N ASP A 197 -11.23 1.11 21.04
CA ASP A 197 -12.66 0.95 21.40
C ASP A 197 -13.47 0.41 20.22
N LEU A 198 -13.20 0.90 19.00
CA LEU A 198 -13.82 0.36 17.79
C LEU A 198 -13.42 -1.09 17.56
N SER A 199 -12.14 -1.41 17.67
CA SER A 199 -11.63 -2.77 17.51
C SER A 199 -12.28 -3.72 18.51
N ASP A 200 -12.34 -3.34 19.78
CA ASP A 200 -12.95 -4.16 20.84
C ASP A 200 -14.45 -4.37 20.62
N THR A 201 -15.14 -3.35 20.09
CA THR A 201 -16.56 -3.48 19.72
C THR A 201 -16.74 -4.50 18.60
N LEU A 202 -15.93 -4.42 17.54
CA LEU A 202 -16.01 -5.34 16.42
C LEU A 202 -15.62 -6.78 16.83
N ILE A 203 -14.63 -6.93 17.70
CA ILE A 203 -14.23 -8.22 18.24
C ILE A 203 -15.38 -8.85 19.04
N LYS A 204 -16.07 -8.07 19.89
CA LYS A 204 -17.24 -8.54 20.64
C LYS A 204 -18.43 -8.92 19.75
N LEU A 205 -18.58 -8.28 18.59
CA LEU A 205 -19.62 -8.63 17.61
C LEU A 205 -19.32 -9.95 16.88
N VAL A 206 -18.05 -10.27 16.68
CA VAL A 206 -17.60 -11.41 15.87
C VAL A 206 -17.34 -12.66 16.72
N LEU A 207 -16.64 -12.51 17.83
CA LEU A 207 -16.23 -13.63 18.67
C LEU A 207 -17.28 -13.98 19.72
N LYS A 208 -17.59 -15.28 19.84
CA LYS A 208 -18.45 -15.78 20.93
C LYS A 208 -17.83 -15.40 22.28
N ARG A 209 -18.69 -15.23 23.27
CA ARG A 209 -18.28 -15.09 24.68
C ARG A 209 -17.70 -16.37 25.23
#